data_b3b44751251608c4dd98e89c23e53537
#
_entry.id   b3b44751251608c4dd98e89c23e53537
#
_cell.length_a   1.000
_cell.length_b   1.000
_cell.length_c   1.000
_cell.angle_alpha   90.00
_cell.angle_beta   90.00
_cell.angle_gamma   90.00
#
_symmetry.space_group_name_H-M   'P 1'
#
loop_
_entity.id
_entity.type
_entity.pdbx_description
1 polymer ?
#
loop_
_entity_poly.entity_id
_entity_poly.type
_entity_poly.pdbx_seq_one_letter_code
_entity_poly.pdbx_strand_id
1 'polypeptide(L)'
;MTKIYVGGLHSVKAALKSSASEIDYLLVQKGRRDTRLKDMRELARKHAIETREVGRGELNDLVSDVQHQGVVAVLRDSSEGVRQDLAEFIAKRKEEQPEKVLLVLILDEVQDPHNLGACLRSADAAGVDAVVVPA
;
A
#
# COMPACT_ATOMS: atom_id res chain seq x y z
N MET A 1 -3.44 -7.44 13.48
CA MET A 1 -3.03 -7.46 12.07
C MET A 1 -4.07 -6.70 11.26
N THR A 2 -3.71 -5.56 10.73
CA THR A 2 -4.62 -4.76 9.91
C THR A 2 -4.28 -5.01 8.45
N LYS A 3 -5.16 -5.70 7.73
CA LYS A 3 -5.00 -5.87 6.28
C LYS A 3 -5.42 -4.58 5.58
N ILE A 4 -4.65 -4.18 4.59
CA ILE A 4 -4.97 -3.03 3.74
C ILE A 4 -5.61 -3.55 2.46
N TYR A 5 -6.75 -2.98 2.09
CA TYR A 5 -7.52 -3.36 0.92
C TYR A 5 -7.53 -2.20 -0.08
N VAL A 6 -7.23 -2.50 -1.33
CA VAL A 6 -7.28 -1.54 -2.45
C VAL A 6 -8.31 -2.02 -3.45
N GLY A 7 -9.42 -1.30 -3.58
CA GLY A 7 -10.53 -1.65 -4.48
C GLY A 7 -10.55 -0.83 -5.77
N GLY A 8 -11.07 -1.43 -6.83
CA GLY A 8 -11.29 -0.80 -8.12
C GLY A 8 -10.25 -1.14 -9.19
N LEU A 9 -10.71 -1.17 -10.44
CA LEU A 9 -9.91 -1.60 -11.59
C LEU A 9 -8.64 -0.76 -11.79
N HIS A 10 -8.76 0.55 -11.71
CA HIS A 10 -7.61 1.44 -11.90
C HIS A 10 -6.59 1.34 -10.78
N SER A 11 -7.05 1.35 -9.54
CA SER A 11 -6.19 1.28 -8.35
C SER A 11 -5.46 -0.06 -8.27
N VAL A 12 -6.16 -1.17 -8.49
CA VAL A 12 -5.56 -2.51 -8.50
C VAL A 12 -4.58 -2.67 -9.65
N LYS A 13 -4.90 -2.17 -10.84
CA LYS A 13 -3.99 -2.20 -11.99
C LYS A 13 -2.71 -1.41 -11.73
N ALA A 14 -2.84 -0.23 -11.13
CA ALA A 14 -1.70 0.59 -10.73
C ALA A 14 -0.82 -0.15 -9.70
N ALA A 15 -1.42 -0.74 -8.68
CA ALA A 15 -0.71 -1.53 -7.67
C ALA A 15 0.03 -2.73 -8.28
N LEU A 16 -0.61 -3.47 -9.20
CA LEU A 16 0.02 -4.59 -9.91
C LEU A 16 1.22 -4.18 -10.77
N LYS A 17 1.21 -2.96 -11.29
CA LYS A 17 2.30 -2.45 -12.13
C LYS A 17 3.46 -1.86 -11.34
N SER A 18 3.18 -1.19 -10.22
CA SER A 18 4.18 -0.44 -9.45
C SER A 18 4.64 -1.11 -8.17
N SER A 19 3.77 -1.91 -7.54
CA SER A 19 3.98 -2.44 -6.20
C SER A 19 3.52 -3.91 -6.07
N ALA A 20 3.71 -4.70 -7.11
CA ALA A 20 3.26 -6.11 -7.14
C ALA A 20 3.79 -6.94 -5.96
N SER A 21 5.00 -6.66 -5.49
CA SER A 21 5.62 -7.33 -4.33
C SER A 21 4.90 -7.07 -3.00
N GLU A 22 4.14 -5.99 -2.93
CA GLU A 22 3.35 -5.63 -1.73
C GLU A 22 1.97 -6.29 -1.71
N ILE A 23 1.54 -6.88 -2.82
CA ILE A 23 0.25 -7.57 -2.92
C ILE A 23 0.40 -8.99 -2.42
N ASP A 24 -0.45 -9.36 -1.46
CA ASP A 24 -0.53 -10.72 -0.93
C ASP A 24 -1.36 -11.62 -1.86
N TYR A 25 -2.58 -11.18 -2.17
CA TYR A 25 -3.47 -11.84 -3.13
C TYR A 25 -4.51 -10.87 -3.69
N LEU A 26 -5.16 -11.25 -4.79
CA LEU A 26 -6.32 -10.56 -5.35
C LEU A 26 -7.61 -11.28 -4.98
N LEU A 27 -8.64 -10.50 -4.70
CA LEU A 27 -10.02 -10.94 -4.62
C LEU A 27 -10.77 -10.49 -5.87
N VAL A 28 -11.40 -11.41 -6.58
CA VAL A 28 -12.14 -11.15 -7.81
C VAL A 28 -13.57 -11.67 -7.66
N GLN A 29 -14.54 -10.88 -8.12
CA GLN A 29 -15.95 -11.24 -8.05
C GLN A 29 -16.24 -12.50 -8.87
N LYS A 30 -16.79 -13.51 -8.20
CA LYS A 30 -17.23 -14.76 -8.83
C LYS A 30 -18.33 -14.51 -9.86
N GLY A 31 -18.23 -15.19 -11.00
CA GLY A 31 -19.27 -15.16 -12.05
C GLY A 31 -19.28 -13.91 -12.92
N ARG A 32 -18.45 -12.91 -12.63
CA ARG A 32 -18.33 -11.73 -13.47
C ARG A 32 -17.38 -11.98 -14.64
N ARG A 33 -17.95 -11.95 -15.85
CA ARG A 33 -17.19 -12.07 -17.11
C ARG A 33 -16.91 -10.69 -17.68
N ASP A 34 -15.88 -10.04 -17.21
CA ASP A 34 -15.42 -8.72 -17.68
C ASP A 34 -13.99 -8.88 -18.22
N THR A 35 -13.75 -8.39 -19.42
CA THR A 35 -12.42 -8.43 -20.06
C THR A 35 -11.37 -7.76 -19.17
N ARG A 36 -11.73 -6.69 -18.48
CA ARG A 36 -10.83 -5.98 -17.55
C ARG A 36 -10.43 -6.83 -16.34
N LEU A 37 -11.35 -7.66 -15.83
CA LEU A 37 -11.03 -8.62 -14.76
C LEU A 37 -10.12 -9.74 -15.26
N LYS A 38 -10.28 -10.16 -16.51
CA LYS A 38 -9.37 -11.12 -17.16
C LYS A 38 -7.96 -10.55 -17.24
N ASP A 39 -7.83 -9.30 -17.66
CA ASP A 39 -6.54 -8.60 -17.72
C ASP A 39 -5.88 -8.50 -16.34
N MET A 40 -6.67 -8.25 -15.28
CA MET A 40 -6.17 -8.24 -13.90
C MET A 40 -5.64 -9.61 -13.47
N ARG A 41 -6.37 -10.68 -13.80
CA ARG A 41 -5.93 -12.06 -13.51
C ARG A 41 -4.63 -12.41 -14.24
N GLU A 42 -4.48 -11.99 -15.49
CA GLU A 42 -3.25 -12.19 -16.25
C GLU A 42 -2.06 -11.44 -15.65
N LEU A 43 -2.27 -10.18 -15.28
CA LEU A 43 -1.24 -9.39 -14.59
C LEU A 43 -0.83 -10.03 -13.26
N ALA A 44 -1.79 -10.47 -12.47
CA ALA A 44 -1.52 -11.18 -11.22
C ALA A 44 -0.70 -12.46 -11.44
N ARG A 45 -1.03 -13.22 -12.47
CA ARG A 45 -0.30 -14.43 -12.84
C ARG A 45 1.15 -14.13 -13.24
N LYS A 46 1.39 -13.05 -14.00
CA LYS A 46 2.74 -12.61 -14.40
C LYS A 46 3.63 -12.29 -13.19
N HIS A 47 3.03 -11.82 -12.11
CA HIS A 47 3.73 -11.49 -10.86
C HIS A 47 3.63 -12.60 -9.80
N ALA A 48 3.14 -13.79 -10.17
CA ALA A 48 2.93 -14.93 -9.25
C ALA A 48 2.04 -14.58 -8.04
N ILE A 49 1.05 -13.71 -8.24
CA ILE A 49 0.08 -13.31 -7.22
C ILE A 49 -1.16 -14.22 -7.29
N GLU A 50 -1.53 -14.80 -6.17
CA GLU A 50 -2.73 -15.64 -6.06
C GLU A 50 -4.00 -14.82 -6.32
N THR A 51 -4.94 -15.40 -7.04
CA THR A 51 -6.27 -14.81 -7.28
C THR A 51 -7.33 -15.71 -6.67
N ARG A 52 -8.18 -15.15 -5.81
CA ARG A 52 -9.30 -15.84 -5.14
C ARG A 52 -10.63 -15.29 -5.61
N GLU A 53 -11.57 -16.17 -5.89
CA GLU A 53 -12.93 -15.79 -6.26
C GLU A 53 -13.82 -15.69 -5.03
N VAL A 54 -14.54 -14.57 -4.91
CA VAL A 54 -15.42 -14.27 -3.78
C VAL A 54 -16.75 -13.67 -4.26
N GLY A 55 -17.76 -13.70 -3.41
CA GLY A 55 -19.05 -13.09 -3.69
C GLY A 55 -18.98 -11.55 -3.68
N ARG A 56 -19.92 -10.90 -4.39
CA ARG A 56 -20.01 -9.43 -4.40
C ARG A 56 -20.24 -8.84 -3.00
N GLY A 57 -21.05 -9.51 -2.18
CA GLY A 57 -21.31 -9.08 -0.79
C GLY A 57 -20.04 -9.02 0.03
N GLU A 58 -19.21 -10.04 -0.08
CA GLU A 58 -17.91 -10.10 0.61
C GLU A 58 -16.97 -8.95 0.21
N LEU A 59 -16.93 -8.61 -1.08
CA LEU A 59 -16.17 -7.45 -1.55
C LEU A 59 -16.72 -6.13 -1.02
N ASN A 60 -18.06 -5.99 -0.96
CA ASN A 60 -18.69 -4.80 -0.40
C ASN A 60 -18.36 -4.62 1.10
N ASP A 61 -18.30 -5.70 1.85
CA ASP A 61 -18.00 -5.69 3.28
C ASP A 61 -16.54 -5.28 3.55
N LEU A 62 -15.63 -5.66 2.65
CA LEU A 62 -14.20 -5.35 2.78
C LEU A 62 -13.83 -3.91 2.38
N VAL A 63 -14.55 -3.34 1.41
CA VAL A 63 -14.28 -1.99 0.87
C VAL A 63 -15.58 -1.21 0.74
N SER A 64 -16.26 -1.00 1.86
CA SER A 64 -17.59 -0.37 1.93
C SER A 64 -17.65 1.04 1.32
N ASP A 65 -16.57 1.79 1.38
CA ASP A 65 -16.51 3.18 0.93
C ASP A 65 -15.96 3.37 -0.49
N VAL A 66 -15.62 2.28 -1.18
CA VAL A 66 -14.99 2.32 -2.51
C VAL A 66 -15.74 1.46 -3.51
N GLN A 67 -15.96 1.98 -4.71
CA GLN A 67 -16.46 1.18 -5.83
C GLN A 67 -15.39 0.17 -6.27
N HIS A 68 -15.46 -1.06 -5.74
CA HIS A 68 -14.47 -2.09 -6.02
C HIS A 68 -14.50 -2.62 -7.46
N GLN A 69 -15.60 -2.42 -8.19
CA GLN A 69 -15.74 -2.84 -9.59
C GLN A 69 -15.44 -4.34 -9.86
N GLY A 70 -15.59 -5.16 -8.83
CA GLY A 70 -15.37 -6.61 -8.88
C GLY A 70 -13.94 -7.07 -8.63
N VAL A 71 -13.02 -6.19 -8.19
CA VAL A 71 -11.65 -6.55 -7.84
C VAL A 71 -11.13 -5.77 -6.63
N VAL A 72 -10.46 -6.47 -5.74
CA VAL A 72 -9.77 -5.91 -4.57
C VAL A 72 -8.40 -6.56 -4.45
N ALA A 73 -7.36 -5.75 -4.31
CA ALA A 73 -6.04 -6.23 -3.92
C ALA A 73 -5.91 -6.19 -2.40
N VAL A 74 -5.43 -7.28 -1.83
CA VAL A 74 -5.09 -7.36 -0.41
C VAL A 74 -3.59 -7.20 -0.29
N LEU A 75 -3.15 -6.13 0.37
CA LEU A 75 -1.74 -5.86 0.53
C LEU A 75 -1.17 -6.69 1.68
N ARG A 76 0.09 -7.09 1.53
CA ARG A 76 0.84 -7.70 2.61
C ARG A 76 0.91 -6.73 3.77
N ASP A 77 0.75 -7.25 4.96
CA ASP A 77 0.97 -6.45 6.15
C ASP A 77 2.47 -6.12 6.25
N SER A 78 2.84 -4.99 5.67
CA SER A 78 4.18 -4.43 5.79
C SER A 78 4.39 -3.73 7.13
N SER A 79 3.41 -3.80 8.03
CA SER A 79 3.49 -3.16 9.34
C SER A 79 4.58 -3.75 10.24
N GLU A 80 5.08 -4.94 9.93
CA GLU A 80 6.31 -5.45 10.57
C GLU A 80 7.57 -4.65 10.18
N GLY A 81 7.52 -3.89 9.06
CA GLY A 81 8.64 -3.06 8.61
C GLY A 81 8.48 -1.56 8.84
N VAL A 82 7.29 -1.07 9.18
CA VAL A 82 6.96 0.37 9.19
C VAL A 82 6.80 0.95 10.61
N ARG A 83 6.60 0.11 11.62
CA ARG A 83 6.66 0.54 13.03
C ARG A 83 8.05 0.30 13.60
N GLN A 84 9.04 0.85 12.96
CA GLN A 84 10.35 0.94 13.57
C GLN A 84 10.29 2.06 14.62
N ASP A 85 10.70 1.76 15.84
CA ASP A 85 10.91 2.78 16.86
C ASP A 85 11.90 3.81 16.28
N LEU A 86 11.54 5.09 16.32
CA LEU A 86 12.36 6.16 15.78
C LEU A 86 13.76 6.15 16.41
N ALA A 87 13.85 5.87 17.71
CA ALA A 87 15.13 5.80 18.43
C ALA A 87 16.00 4.65 17.90
N GLU A 88 15.41 3.49 17.66
CA GLU A 88 16.10 2.33 17.07
C GLU A 88 16.56 2.62 15.63
N PHE A 89 15.70 3.25 14.82
CA PHE A 89 16.06 3.69 13.47
C PHE A 89 17.26 4.64 13.48
N ILE A 90 17.23 5.66 14.34
CA ILE A 90 18.31 6.64 14.47
C ILE A 90 19.61 5.96 14.92
N ALA A 91 19.53 5.08 15.93
CA ALA A 91 20.68 4.36 16.44
C ALA A 91 21.36 3.52 15.35
N LYS A 92 20.57 2.74 14.61
CA LYS A 92 21.06 1.92 13.49
C LYS A 92 21.71 2.75 12.39
N ARG A 93 21.07 3.85 12.00
CA ARG A 93 21.63 4.74 10.98
C ARG A 93 22.92 5.40 11.41
N LYS A 94 23.05 5.76 12.69
CA LYS A 94 24.27 6.31 13.26
C LYS A 94 25.42 5.30 13.30
N GLU A 95 25.12 4.02 13.51
CA GLU A 95 26.14 2.95 13.43
C GLU A 95 26.60 2.73 11.98
N GLU A 96 25.67 2.71 11.01
CA GLU A 96 25.97 2.50 9.60
C GLU A 96 26.70 3.69 8.95
N GLN A 97 26.35 4.90 9.33
CA GLN A 97 26.85 6.16 8.77
C GLN A 97 27.08 7.22 9.85
N PRO A 98 28.15 7.11 10.66
CA PRO A 98 28.37 7.98 11.83
C PRO A 98 28.44 9.48 11.51
N GLU A 99 29.00 9.83 10.35
CA GLU A 99 29.18 11.21 9.91
C GLU A 99 27.98 11.83 9.24
N LYS A 100 26.96 11.03 8.93
CA LYS A 100 25.77 11.52 8.23
C LYS A 100 24.86 12.29 9.19
N VAL A 101 24.46 13.49 8.79
CA VAL A 101 23.38 14.23 9.43
C VAL A 101 22.05 13.64 8.97
N LEU A 102 21.25 13.14 9.91
CA LEU A 102 19.91 12.61 9.64
C LEU A 102 18.89 13.74 9.64
N LEU A 103 18.07 13.77 8.60
CA LEU A 103 16.93 14.68 8.47
C LEU A 103 15.63 13.91 8.69
N VAL A 104 14.90 14.24 9.73
CA VAL A 104 13.63 13.60 10.08
C VAL A 104 12.50 14.63 10.00
N LEU A 105 11.45 14.30 9.25
CA LEU A 105 10.23 15.09 9.18
C LEU A 105 9.18 14.50 10.11
N ILE A 106 8.66 15.31 11.01
CA ILE A 106 7.56 14.92 11.90
C ILE A 106 6.31 15.68 11.46
N LEU A 107 5.27 14.94 11.09
CA LEU A 107 3.97 15.48 10.73
C LEU A 107 3.00 15.27 11.90
N ASP A 108 2.51 16.36 12.45
CA ASP A 108 1.52 16.35 13.51
C ASP A 108 0.17 16.88 12.99
N GLU A 109 -0.91 16.20 13.35
CA GLU A 109 -2.29 16.56 12.98
C GLU A 109 -2.58 16.70 11.47
N VAL A 110 -1.79 16.10 10.59
CA VAL A 110 -2.09 16.04 9.15
C VAL A 110 -3.16 14.98 8.90
N GLN A 111 -4.39 15.42 8.68
CA GLN A 111 -5.55 14.52 8.53
C GLN A 111 -5.95 14.30 7.07
N ASP A 112 -5.70 15.25 6.19
CA ASP A 112 -6.04 15.16 4.78
C ASP A 112 -5.01 14.32 4.03
N PRO A 113 -5.43 13.18 3.42
CA PRO A 113 -4.53 12.33 2.62
C PRO A 113 -3.83 13.07 1.47
N HIS A 114 -4.47 14.08 0.91
CA HIS A 114 -3.88 14.90 -0.16
C HIS A 114 -2.71 15.74 0.36
N ASN A 115 -2.87 16.35 1.53
CA ASN A 115 -1.80 17.09 2.19
C ASN A 115 -0.67 16.17 2.64
N LEU A 116 -0.98 14.99 3.15
CA LEU A 116 0.02 13.98 3.50
C LEU A 116 0.84 13.59 2.27
N GLY A 117 0.20 13.32 1.14
CA GLY A 117 0.88 13.01 -0.12
C GLY A 117 1.80 14.14 -0.60
N ALA A 118 1.38 15.40 -0.46
CA ALA A 118 2.20 16.56 -0.79
C ALA A 118 3.43 16.67 0.13
N CYS A 119 3.26 16.45 1.44
CA CYS A 119 4.36 16.43 2.41
C CYS A 119 5.37 15.32 2.09
N LEU A 120 4.90 14.13 1.75
CA LEU A 120 5.78 12.99 1.40
C LEU A 120 6.59 13.26 0.13
N ARG A 121 5.99 13.89 -0.89
CA ARG A 121 6.73 14.30 -2.10
C ARG A 121 7.79 15.34 -1.81
N SER A 122 7.49 16.31 -0.96
CA SER A 122 8.46 17.32 -0.53
C SER A 122 9.58 16.72 0.30
N ALA A 123 9.26 15.77 1.18
CA ALA A 123 10.22 15.04 1.99
C ALA A 123 11.20 14.23 1.13
N ASP A 124 10.69 13.53 0.12
CA ASP A 124 11.51 12.78 -0.83
C ASP A 124 12.47 13.70 -1.62
N ALA A 125 11.96 14.81 -2.13
CA ALA A 125 12.75 15.81 -2.84
C ALA A 125 13.83 16.46 -1.96
N ALA A 126 13.57 16.65 -0.67
CA ALA A 126 14.51 17.21 0.29
C ALA A 126 15.54 16.20 0.83
N GLY A 127 15.41 14.92 0.47
CA GLY A 127 16.30 13.86 0.96
C GLY A 127 16.10 13.51 2.44
N VAL A 128 14.85 13.56 2.92
CA VAL A 128 14.49 13.19 4.29
C VAL A 128 14.75 11.70 4.52
N ASP A 129 15.40 11.36 5.60
CA ASP A 129 15.74 9.98 5.96
C ASP A 129 14.57 9.22 6.58
N ALA A 130 13.69 9.90 7.28
CA ALA A 130 12.49 9.32 7.87
C ALA A 130 11.35 10.35 7.98
N VAL A 131 10.11 9.88 7.86
CA VAL A 131 8.90 10.65 8.11
C VAL A 131 8.15 10.00 9.25
N VAL A 132 7.83 10.76 10.29
CA VAL A 132 7.05 10.32 11.44
C VAL A 132 5.65 10.89 11.32
N VAL A 133 4.66 10.02 11.42
CA VAL A 133 3.23 10.39 11.38
C VAL A 133 2.53 9.81 12.61
N PRO A 134 1.44 10.44 13.08
CA PRO A 134 0.62 9.86 14.14
C PRO A 134 0.03 8.50 13.73
N ALA A 135 -0.18 7.63 14.70
CA ALA A 135 -0.77 6.31 14.51
C ALA A 135 -2.28 6.38 14.28
#